data_f2201c2fb8424680783413866b1c7a4b
#
_entry.id   f2201c2fb8424680783413866b1c7a4b
#
_cell.length_a   1.000
_cell.length_b   1.000
_cell.length_c   1.000
_cell.angle_alpha   90.00
_cell.angle_beta   90.00
_cell.angle_gamma   90.00
#
_symmetry.space_group_name_H-M   'P 1'
#
loop_
_entity.id
_entity.type
_entity.pdbx_description
1 polymer ?
#
loop_
_entity_poly.entity_id
_entity_poly.type
_entity_poly.pdbx_seq_one_letter_code
_entity_poly.pdbx_strand_id
1 'polypeptide(L)'
;METRKKFVKAGMLALMVACLPSLLMAQKEFRKWPKGCSPEEVGELVSQRFVAVPHPNFNGNPAPPNEITYPETCAWFGALRYAHITKNKKLLRQLEERFLPIFGPERRLQPLPDHVDHTVFGTIPLQLYAQTGKEIYYHMGMWYADEQWKMPRNTKHREAYQALLDQGLSWQTRYWIDDMFMISAIQSQAYFVTKDRKYIDRAAAEMVKYLDKIQRPNGLFYHAEDVPFFWGRGNGWMAAGMTELLGMLPEDNPNRERILESYRRMMNSLRDYQKEDGLWGQLVDDKTTWTETSGSAMFVYAMVKGVKKGWLDEATYAPLVRKAWIALVGHIDENGDIDGICEGTNKTNDRQFYLNRKTLPGNMHGQAPVLWCVNAFLEK
;
A
#
# COMPACT_ATOMS: atom_id res chain seq x y z
N MET A 1 15.01 20.47 49.86
CA MET A 1 14.53 20.72 48.45
C MET A 1 15.52 20.19 47.39
N GLU A 2 16.76 19.89 47.74
CA GLU A 2 17.79 19.40 46.79
C GLU A 2 17.73 17.89 46.49
N THR A 3 17.26 17.07 47.43
CA THR A 3 17.19 15.59 47.27
C THR A 3 16.12 15.11 46.28
N ARG A 4 15.04 15.87 46.05
CA ARG A 4 14.00 15.51 45.05
C ARG A 4 14.41 15.75 43.58
N LYS A 5 15.32 16.72 43.35
CA LYS A 5 15.81 17.02 41.98
C LYS A 5 16.81 15.95 41.43
N LYS A 6 17.50 15.24 42.33
CA LYS A 6 18.45 14.20 41.91
C LYS A 6 17.76 12.91 41.50
N PHE A 7 16.61 12.57 42.11
CA PHE A 7 15.86 11.34 41.74
C PHE A 7 15.16 11.46 40.39
N VAL A 8 14.67 12.66 40.01
CA VAL A 8 14.01 12.84 38.69
C VAL A 8 15.02 12.79 37.55
N LYS A 9 16.27 13.26 37.76
CA LYS A 9 17.31 13.16 36.71
C LYS A 9 17.83 11.73 36.50
N ALA A 10 17.88 10.92 37.55
CA ALA A 10 18.29 9.51 37.43
C ALA A 10 17.23 8.64 36.69
N GLY A 11 15.93 8.91 36.95
CA GLY A 11 14.83 8.20 36.28
C GLY A 11 14.73 8.53 34.75
N MET A 12 14.96 9.79 34.35
CA MET A 12 14.99 10.16 32.92
C MET A 12 16.23 9.61 32.20
N LEU A 13 17.37 9.47 32.86
CA LEU A 13 18.56 8.91 32.24
C LEU A 13 18.45 7.40 32.05
N ALA A 14 17.78 6.69 32.98
CA ALA A 14 17.54 5.26 32.88
C ALA A 14 16.54 4.89 31.77
N LEU A 15 15.50 5.72 31.52
CA LEU A 15 14.57 5.51 30.40
C LEU A 15 15.21 5.78 29.03
N MET A 16 16.13 6.76 28.92
CA MET A 16 16.84 7.01 27.65
C MET A 16 17.87 5.91 27.31
N VAL A 17 18.44 5.24 28.27
CA VAL A 17 19.43 4.17 28.03
C VAL A 17 18.77 2.85 27.65
N ALA A 18 17.54 2.60 28.06
CA ALA A 18 16.80 1.38 27.71
C ALA A 18 16.25 1.38 26.26
N CYS A 19 16.03 2.57 25.65
CA CYS A 19 15.58 2.69 24.24
C CYS A 19 16.71 2.71 23.20
N LEU A 20 17.94 2.96 23.62
CA LEU A 20 19.11 3.05 22.71
C LEU A 20 19.53 1.70 22.06
N PRO A 21 19.43 0.53 22.73
CA PRO A 21 19.81 -0.74 22.11
C PRO A 21 18.83 -1.18 21.02
N SER A 22 17.53 -0.94 21.16
CA SER A 22 16.52 -1.35 20.18
C SER A 22 16.63 -0.55 18.87
N LEU A 23 16.80 0.75 18.94
CA LEU A 23 17.04 1.61 17.75
C LEU A 23 18.35 1.27 17.01
N LEU A 24 19.36 0.78 17.71
CA LEU A 24 20.64 0.34 17.13
C LEU A 24 20.52 -1.03 16.43
N MET A 25 19.59 -1.88 16.84
CA MET A 25 19.38 -3.23 16.26
C MET A 25 18.60 -3.17 14.93
N ALA A 26 17.50 -2.39 14.79
CA ALA A 26 16.79 -2.18 13.52
C ALA A 26 17.71 -1.61 12.45
N GLN A 27 18.56 -0.72 12.87
CA GLN A 27 19.58 -0.18 11.99
C GLN A 27 20.55 -1.24 11.45
N LYS A 28 20.66 -2.43 12.10
CA LYS A 28 21.54 -3.50 11.66
C LYS A 28 20.89 -4.39 10.60
N GLU A 29 19.63 -4.80 10.81
CA GLU A 29 18.90 -5.71 9.90
C GLU A 29 18.50 -5.01 8.57
N PHE A 30 18.18 -3.71 8.61
CA PHE A 30 17.84 -2.92 7.42
C PHE A 30 19.06 -2.20 6.80
N ARG A 31 20.27 -2.67 7.12
CA ARG A 31 21.55 -2.18 6.55
C ARG A 31 22.40 -3.35 6.10
N LYS A 32 23.46 -3.06 5.35
CA LYS A 32 24.41 -4.04 4.84
C LYS A 32 23.73 -5.18 4.06
N TRP A 33 23.01 -4.78 3.04
CA TRP A 33 22.36 -5.69 2.13
C TRP A 33 23.37 -6.52 1.32
N PRO A 34 23.05 -7.76 0.92
CA PRO A 34 23.81 -8.47 -0.11
C PRO A 34 23.89 -7.64 -1.40
N LYS A 35 24.88 -7.91 -2.22
CA LYS A 35 25.04 -7.23 -3.53
C LYS A 35 23.75 -7.36 -4.35
N GLY A 36 23.27 -6.25 -4.88
CA GLY A 36 22.04 -6.17 -5.68
C GLY A 36 20.74 -6.12 -4.87
N CYS A 37 20.81 -6.23 -3.52
CA CYS A 37 19.63 -6.22 -2.65
C CYS A 37 19.44 -4.87 -1.91
N SER A 38 20.25 -3.84 -2.19
CA SER A 38 20.03 -2.56 -1.53
C SER A 38 18.74 -1.91 -2.03
N PRO A 39 17.91 -1.31 -1.14
CA PRO A 39 16.71 -0.61 -1.56
C PRO A 39 16.97 0.52 -2.57
N GLU A 40 18.14 1.15 -2.51
CA GLU A 40 18.55 2.19 -3.44
C GLU A 40 18.74 1.62 -4.86
N GLU A 41 19.48 0.50 -5.00
CA GLU A 41 19.72 -0.16 -6.31
C GLU A 41 18.41 -0.69 -6.90
N VAL A 42 17.59 -1.37 -6.09
CA VAL A 42 16.29 -1.91 -6.54
C VAL A 42 15.34 -0.78 -6.91
N GLY A 43 15.28 0.29 -6.12
CA GLY A 43 14.42 1.44 -6.37
C GLY A 43 14.75 2.17 -7.67
N GLU A 44 16.03 2.35 -7.97
CA GLU A 44 16.47 2.94 -9.23
C GLU A 44 16.08 2.03 -10.40
N LEU A 45 16.39 0.73 -10.34
CA LEU A 45 16.09 -0.24 -11.39
C LEU A 45 14.58 -0.28 -11.70
N VAL A 46 13.74 -0.49 -10.67
CA VAL A 46 12.29 -0.67 -10.84
C VAL A 46 11.60 0.64 -11.25
N SER A 47 12.05 1.79 -10.73
CA SER A 47 11.49 3.08 -11.14
C SER A 47 11.87 3.47 -12.56
N GLN A 48 13.09 3.18 -13.02
CA GLN A 48 13.49 3.40 -14.41
C GLN A 48 12.73 2.44 -15.36
N ARG A 49 12.52 1.18 -14.95
CA ARG A 49 11.65 0.26 -15.70
C ARG A 49 10.24 0.82 -15.85
N PHE A 50 9.66 1.35 -14.77
CA PHE A 50 8.34 1.98 -14.83
C PHE A 50 8.28 3.15 -15.83
N VAL A 51 9.29 4.01 -15.84
CA VAL A 51 9.36 5.13 -16.80
C VAL A 51 9.50 4.66 -18.24
N ALA A 52 10.24 3.57 -18.48
CA ALA A 52 10.56 3.07 -19.80
C ALA A 52 9.40 2.31 -20.50
N VAL A 53 8.48 1.71 -19.72
CA VAL A 53 7.37 0.96 -20.32
C VAL A 53 6.21 1.88 -20.72
N PRO A 54 5.51 1.63 -21.85
CA PRO A 54 4.29 2.36 -22.18
C PRO A 54 3.17 2.04 -21.19
N HIS A 55 2.07 2.78 -21.26
CA HIS A 55 0.87 2.44 -20.47
C HIS A 55 0.41 1.02 -20.77
N PRO A 56 0.44 0.10 -19.79
CA PRO A 56 0.05 -1.29 -20.03
C PRO A 56 -1.47 -1.45 -19.97
N ASN A 57 -1.98 -2.39 -20.74
CA ASN A 57 -3.34 -2.86 -20.55
C ASN A 57 -3.44 -3.83 -19.36
N PHE A 58 -4.63 -3.98 -18.80
CA PHE A 58 -4.85 -4.88 -17.68
C PHE A 58 -4.57 -6.34 -18.10
N ASN A 59 -3.95 -7.11 -17.21
CA ASN A 59 -3.58 -8.52 -17.41
C ASN A 59 -2.72 -8.80 -18.66
N GLY A 60 -1.89 -7.85 -19.08
CA GLY A 60 -0.96 -8.06 -20.19
C GLY A 60 -1.64 -8.21 -21.56
N ASN A 61 -2.89 -7.75 -21.70
CA ASN A 61 -3.56 -7.70 -23.00
C ASN A 61 -2.74 -6.81 -23.96
N PRO A 62 -2.37 -7.28 -25.17
CA PRO A 62 -1.56 -6.51 -26.11
C PRO A 62 -2.31 -5.36 -26.81
N ALA A 63 -3.65 -5.27 -26.67
CA ALA A 63 -4.43 -4.16 -27.19
C ALA A 63 -4.00 -2.82 -26.54
N PRO A 64 -4.14 -1.67 -27.23
CA PRO A 64 -3.91 -0.39 -26.60
C PRO A 64 -4.78 -0.21 -25.35
N PRO A 65 -4.24 0.39 -24.27
CA PRO A 65 -5.03 0.59 -23.04
C PRO A 65 -6.17 1.59 -23.29
N ASN A 66 -7.28 1.35 -22.61
CA ASN A 66 -8.43 2.26 -22.61
C ASN A 66 -8.35 3.28 -21.47
N GLU A 67 -7.58 2.96 -20.43
CA GLU A 67 -7.41 3.78 -19.24
C GLU A 67 -6.08 3.48 -18.56
N ILE A 68 -5.64 4.36 -17.67
CA ILE A 68 -4.58 4.07 -16.72
C ILE A 68 -5.17 3.23 -15.61
N THR A 69 -4.71 1.97 -15.53
CA THR A 69 -5.21 0.99 -14.58
C THR A 69 -4.73 1.26 -13.15
N TYR A 70 -5.44 0.74 -12.14
CA TYR A 70 -5.02 0.94 -10.74
C TYR A 70 -3.63 0.34 -10.41
N PRO A 71 -3.19 -0.80 -10.98
CA PRO A 71 -1.83 -1.28 -10.71
C PRO A 71 -0.77 -0.31 -11.22
N GLU A 72 -0.98 0.28 -12.40
CA GLU A 72 -0.10 1.32 -12.93
C GLU A 72 -0.13 2.58 -12.06
N THR A 73 -1.31 3.02 -11.64
CA THR A 73 -1.48 4.13 -10.69
C THR A 73 -0.66 3.89 -9.43
N CYS A 74 -0.77 2.70 -8.84
CA CYS A 74 -0.06 2.33 -7.62
C CYS A 74 1.46 2.29 -7.80
N ALA A 75 1.94 1.84 -8.96
CA ALA A 75 3.36 1.86 -9.31
C ALA A 75 3.86 3.30 -9.51
N TRP A 76 3.10 4.13 -10.21
CA TRP A 76 3.41 5.55 -10.41
C TRP A 76 3.49 6.32 -9.08
N PHE A 77 2.50 6.11 -8.22
CA PHE A 77 2.50 6.66 -6.86
C PHE A 77 3.75 6.24 -6.08
N GLY A 78 4.13 4.95 -6.16
CA GLY A 78 5.36 4.44 -5.56
C GLY A 78 6.63 5.10 -6.12
N ALA A 79 6.73 5.25 -7.44
CA ALA A 79 7.87 5.90 -8.10
C ALA A 79 7.99 7.40 -7.76
N LEU A 80 6.86 8.12 -7.68
CA LEU A 80 6.85 9.53 -7.24
C LEU A 80 7.34 9.68 -5.80
N ARG A 81 6.95 8.78 -4.89
CA ARG A 81 7.46 8.77 -3.51
C ARG A 81 8.94 8.45 -3.48
N TYR A 82 9.41 7.49 -4.29
CA TYR A 82 10.85 7.20 -4.42
C TYR A 82 11.63 8.42 -4.88
N ALA A 83 11.16 9.12 -5.92
CA ALA A 83 11.78 10.36 -6.40
C ALA A 83 11.87 11.42 -5.30
N HIS A 84 10.84 11.54 -4.46
CA HIS A 84 10.81 12.47 -3.32
C HIS A 84 11.84 12.09 -2.25
N ILE A 85 11.82 10.82 -1.78
CA ILE A 85 12.69 10.32 -0.70
C ILE A 85 14.17 10.43 -1.09
N THR A 86 14.49 10.07 -2.33
CA THR A 86 15.86 10.13 -2.86
C THR A 86 16.26 11.51 -3.38
N LYS A 87 15.34 12.47 -3.40
CA LYS A 87 15.51 13.81 -3.99
C LYS A 87 15.93 13.76 -5.47
N ASN A 88 15.50 12.72 -6.18
CA ASN A 88 15.83 12.49 -7.59
C ASN A 88 14.96 13.37 -8.50
N LYS A 89 15.43 14.60 -8.74
CA LYS A 89 14.73 15.59 -9.59
C LYS A 89 14.62 15.15 -11.06
N LYS A 90 15.54 14.30 -11.55
CA LYS A 90 15.46 13.77 -12.92
C LYS A 90 14.29 12.81 -13.04
N LEU A 91 14.17 11.88 -12.12
CA LEU A 91 13.06 10.93 -12.09
C LEU A 91 11.71 11.66 -11.90
N LEU A 92 11.64 12.66 -11.00
CA LEU A 92 10.42 13.45 -10.84
C LEU A 92 9.98 14.09 -12.16
N ARG A 93 10.91 14.69 -12.94
CA ARG A 93 10.59 15.25 -14.26
C ARG A 93 10.08 14.18 -15.22
N GLN A 94 10.74 13.03 -15.31
CA GLN A 94 10.31 11.94 -16.19
C GLN A 94 8.90 11.44 -15.85
N LEU A 95 8.59 11.32 -14.54
CA LEU A 95 7.26 10.93 -14.07
C LEU A 95 6.20 12.01 -14.34
N GLU A 96 6.56 13.28 -14.23
CA GLU A 96 5.67 14.38 -14.60
C GLU A 96 5.45 14.44 -16.12
N GLU A 97 6.52 14.30 -16.93
CA GLU A 97 6.43 14.24 -18.40
C GLU A 97 5.54 13.08 -18.87
N ARG A 98 5.56 11.93 -18.20
CA ARG A 98 4.62 10.82 -18.45
C ARG A 98 3.17 11.21 -18.15
N PHE A 99 2.92 12.12 -17.18
CA PHE A 99 1.58 12.54 -16.78
C PHE A 99 0.99 13.64 -17.68
N LEU A 100 1.81 14.53 -18.21
CA LEU A 100 1.35 15.69 -18.99
C LEU A 100 0.42 15.35 -20.15
N PRO A 101 0.62 14.26 -20.93
CA PRO A 101 -0.26 13.88 -22.03
C PRO A 101 -1.73 13.63 -21.61
N ILE A 102 -1.99 13.32 -20.33
CA ILE A 102 -3.35 13.16 -19.77
C ILE A 102 -4.17 14.47 -19.90
N PHE A 103 -3.53 15.63 -19.92
CA PHE A 103 -4.22 16.91 -20.17
C PHE A 103 -4.50 17.19 -21.64
N GLY A 104 -4.04 16.32 -22.55
CA GLY A 104 -4.12 16.52 -24.00
C GLY A 104 -4.39 15.22 -24.77
N PRO A 105 -3.40 14.70 -25.51
CA PRO A 105 -3.61 13.59 -26.46
C PRO A 105 -4.02 12.26 -25.79
N GLU A 106 -3.69 12.07 -24.54
CA GLU A 106 -4.01 10.86 -23.78
C GLU A 106 -5.16 11.06 -22.75
N ARG A 107 -5.92 12.14 -22.89
CA ARG A 107 -7.06 12.43 -21.99
C ARG A 107 -8.05 11.26 -21.88
N ARG A 108 -8.19 10.46 -22.93
CA ARG A 108 -9.04 9.27 -22.94
C ARG A 108 -8.59 8.19 -21.93
N LEU A 109 -7.32 8.20 -21.54
CA LEU A 109 -6.76 7.25 -20.57
C LEU A 109 -7.02 7.65 -19.11
N GLN A 110 -7.49 8.87 -18.87
CA GLN A 110 -7.85 9.31 -17.54
C GLN A 110 -9.11 8.55 -17.06
N PRO A 111 -9.00 7.69 -15.99
CA PRO A 111 -10.16 7.00 -15.48
C PRO A 111 -11.15 7.98 -14.82
N LEU A 112 -12.44 7.67 -14.83
CA LEU A 112 -13.43 8.44 -14.10
C LEU A 112 -13.54 7.94 -12.66
N PRO A 113 -13.85 8.81 -11.66
CA PRO A 113 -13.97 8.41 -10.26
C PRO A 113 -15.32 7.70 -9.96
N ASP A 114 -15.65 6.68 -10.73
CA ASP A 114 -16.90 5.92 -10.67
C ASP A 114 -16.74 4.55 -9.99
N HIS A 115 -15.52 4.23 -9.55
CA HIS A 115 -15.15 2.98 -8.89
C HIS A 115 -13.87 3.16 -8.06
N VAL A 116 -13.68 2.39 -6.99
CA VAL A 116 -12.48 2.53 -6.13
C VAL A 116 -11.18 2.39 -6.92
N ASP A 117 -11.13 1.43 -7.85
CA ASP A 117 -9.94 1.15 -8.67
C ASP A 117 -9.60 2.30 -9.64
N HIS A 118 -10.61 3.07 -10.05
CA HIS A 118 -10.42 4.28 -10.86
C HIS A 118 -10.12 5.50 -9.98
N THR A 119 -10.76 5.58 -8.83
CA THR A 119 -10.63 6.76 -7.96
C THR A 119 -9.23 6.89 -7.34
N VAL A 120 -8.53 5.78 -7.11
CA VAL A 120 -7.16 5.78 -6.60
C VAL A 120 -6.18 6.55 -7.53
N PHE A 121 -6.52 6.75 -8.80
CA PHE A 121 -5.75 7.56 -9.76
C PHE A 121 -5.41 8.95 -9.22
N GLY A 122 -6.30 9.53 -8.40
CA GLY A 122 -6.08 10.83 -7.75
C GLY A 122 -4.81 10.90 -6.88
N THR A 123 -4.24 9.76 -6.49
CA THR A 123 -2.97 9.74 -5.73
C THR A 123 -1.79 10.29 -6.54
N ILE A 124 -1.77 10.07 -7.87
CA ILE A 124 -0.71 10.57 -8.74
C ILE A 124 -0.69 12.11 -8.76
N PRO A 125 -1.78 12.81 -9.13
CA PRO A 125 -1.76 14.27 -9.14
C PRO A 125 -1.56 14.86 -7.74
N LEU A 126 -2.07 14.25 -6.64
CA LEU A 126 -1.78 14.74 -5.29
C LEU A 126 -0.29 14.65 -4.94
N GLN A 127 0.41 13.59 -5.36
CA GLN A 127 1.86 13.50 -5.18
C GLN A 127 2.63 14.47 -6.08
N LEU A 128 2.19 14.70 -7.31
CA LEU A 128 2.76 15.72 -8.18
C LEU A 128 2.59 17.12 -7.57
N TYR A 129 1.40 17.44 -7.05
CA TYR A 129 1.18 18.70 -6.33
C TYR A 129 2.12 18.87 -5.14
N ALA A 130 2.21 17.86 -4.30
CA ALA A 130 3.06 17.90 -3.11
C ALA A 130 4.55 18.15 -3.43
N GLN A 131 5.01 17.77 -4.62
CA GLN A 131 6.41 17.90 -5.03
C GLN A 131 6.68 19.09 -5.94
N THR A 132 5.68 19.60 -6.66
CA THR A 132 5.84 20.67 -7.66
C THR A 132 5.12 21.98 -7.29
N GLY A 133 4.10 21.91 -6.42
CA GLY A 133 3.26 23.05 -6.07
C GLY A 133 2.30 23.52 -7.19
N LYS A 134 2.15 22.74 -8.29
CA LYS A 134 1.29 23.15 -9.41
C LYS A 134 -0.18 22.88 -9.11
N GLU A 135 -1.00 23.92 -8.99
CA GLU A 135 -2.42 23.87 -8.60
C GLU A 135 -3.29 22.97 -9.49
N ILE A 136 -2.96 22.82 -10.77
CA ILE A 136 -3.71 21.92 -11.66
C ILE A 136 -3.74 20.48 -11.15
N TYR A 137 -2.65 20.02 -10.53
CA TYR A 137 -2.57 18.70 -9.93
C TYR A 137 -3.40 18.62 -8.64
N TYR A 138 -3.38 19.68 -7.81
CA TYR A 138 -4.23 19.76 -6.63
C TYR A 138 -5.70 19.59 -6.97
N HIS A 139 -6.20 20.40 -7.90
CA HIS A 139 -7.61 20.37 -8.29
C HIS A 139 -8.02 19.01 -8.86
N MET A 140 -7.17 18.42 -9.71
CA MET A 140 -7.45 17.10 -10.25
C MET A 140 -7.50 16.04 -9.14
N GLY A 141 -6.48 15.96 -8.28
CA GLY A 141 -6.43 14.93 -7.23
C GLY A 141 -7.53 15.08 -6.19
N MET A 142 -7.85 16.31 -5.80
CA MET A 142 -8.93 16.58 -4.85
C MET A 142 -10.30 16.22 -5.42
N TRP A 143 -10.52 16.43 -6.73
CA TRP A 143 -11.75 15.96 -7.37
C TRP A 143 -11.97 14.45 -7.18
N TYR A 144 -10.93 13.62 -7.40
CA TYR A 144 -11.02 12.17 -7.15
C TYR A 144 -11.33 11.86 -5.68
N ALA A 145 -10.64 12.51 -4.74
CA ALA A 145 -10.84 12.27 -3.32
C ALA A 145 -12.26 12.62 -2.86
N ASP A 146 -12.82 13.73 -3.35
CA ASP A 146 -14.15 14.18 -2.96
C ASP A 146 -15.27 13.35 -3.61
N GLU A 147 -15.10 12.88 -4.87
CA GLU A 147 -16.13 12.09 -5.56
C GLU A 147 -16.40 10.75 -4.87
N GLN A 148 -15.46 10.19 -4.07
CA GLN A 148 -15.71 8.96 -3.29
C GLN A 148 -16.86 9.11 -2.27
N TRP A 149 -17.15 10.31 -1.78
CA TRP A 149 -18.24 10.59 -0.81
C TRP A 149 -19.33 11.48 -1.38
N LYS A 150 -19.37 11.64 -2.69
CA LYS A 150 -20.38 12.47 -3.35
C LYS A 150 -21.24 11.64 -4.26
N MET A 151 -22.58 11.69 -4.05
CA MET A 151 -23.54 10.95 -4.85
C MET A 151 -23.30 11.13 -6.34
N PRO A 152 -23.09 10.05 -7.12
CA PRO A 152 -22.95 10.14 -8.57
C PRO A 152 -24.21 10.73 -9.22
N ARG A 153 -24.02 11.61 -10.23
CA ARG A 153 -25.14 12.33 -10.85
C ARG A 153 -26.13 11.40 -11.56
N ASN A 154 -25.62 10.43 -12.32
CA ASN A 154 -26.43 9.55 -13.16
C ASN A 154 -26.26 8.10 -12.71
N THR A 155 -26.90 7.71 -11.62
CA THR A 155 -26.83 6.34 -11.11
C THR A 155 -28.20 5.68 -11.05
N LYS A 156 -28.25 4.42 -11.47
CA LYS A 156 -29.41 3.53 -11.28
C LYS A 156 -29.49 2.97 -9.84
N HIS A 157 -28.42 3.14 -9.06
CA HIS A 157 -28.25 2.59 -7.72
C HIS A 157 -28.36 3.64 -6.62
N ARG A 158 -29.09 4.74 -6.87
CA ARG A 158 -29.16 5.90 -5.98
C ARG A 158 -29.54 5.54 -4.54
N GLU A 159 -30.54 4.69 -4.33
CA GLU A 159 -30.99 4.28 -3.00
C GLU A 159 -29.88 3.51 -2.24
N ALA A 160 -29.24 2.55 -2.92
CA ALA A 160 -28.15 1.77 -2.32
C ALA A 160 -26.94 2.67 -1.98
N TYR A 161 -26.57 3.59 -2.86
CA TYR A 161 -25.47 4.53 -2.61
C TYR A 161 -25.82 5.54 -1.51
N GLN A 162 -27.08 6.00 -1.44
CA GLN A 162 -27.53 6.87 -0.36
C GLN A 162 -27.44 6.15 1.00
N ALA A 163 -27.83 4.89 1.06
CA ALA A 163 -27.73 4.09 2.28
C ALA A 163 -26.28 3.91 2.78
N LEU A 164 -25.28 3.90 1.89
CA LEU A 164 -23.87 3.91 2.26
C LEU A 164 -23.45 5.29 2.78
N LEU A 165 -23.77 6.35 2.04
CA LEU A 165 -23.44 7.74 2.41
C LEU A 165 -24.09 8.14 3.74
N ASP A 166 -25.30 7.70 4.02
CA ASP A 166 -26.02 7.96 5.29
C ASP A 166 -25.33 7.28 6.49
N GLN A 167 -24.56 6.21 6.24
CA GLN A 167 -23.70 5.55 7.22
C GLN A 167 -22.31 6.21 7.33
N GLY A 168 -22.04 7.27 6.56
CA GLY A 168 -20.74 7.94 6.48
C GLY A 168 -19.70 7.18 5.64
N LEU A 169 -20.14 6.15 4.89
CA LEU A 169 -19.27 5.35 4.02
C LEU A 169 -19.18 5.95 2.62
N SER A 170 -18.14 5.58 1.90
CA SER A 170 -18.05 5.84 0.47
C SER A 170 -19.18 5.11 -0.28
N TRP A 171 -19.80 5.77 -1.27
CA TRP A 171 -20.73 5.08 -2.15
C TRP A 171 -20.06 3.98 -3.01
N GLN A 172 -18.70 3.98 -3.07
CA GLN A 172 -17.90 2.99 -3.79
C GLN A 172 -17.61 1.73 -2.95
N THR A 173 -18.09 1.66 -1.70
CA THR A 173 -17.90 0.52 -0.79
C THR A 173 -18.51 -0.75 -1.37
N ARG A 174 -17.69 -1.80 -1.54
CA ARG A 174 -18.09 -3.13 -2.04
C ARG A 174 -17.93 -4.23 -1.01
N TYR A 175 -17.20 -3.95 0.06
CA TYR A 175 -16.69 -4.93 1.02
C TYR A 175 -15.81 -6.02 0.37
N TRP A 176 -15.07 -5.64 -0.66
CA TRP A 176 -13.96 -6.40 -1.17
C TRP A 176 -12.67 -5.96 -0.48
N ILE A 177 -11.79 -6.92 -0.25
CA ILE A 177 -10.55 -6.68 0.49
C ILE A 177 -9.66 -5.60 -0.17
N ASP A 178 -9.73 -5.48 -1.49
CA ASP A 178 -8.95 -4.53 -2.30
C ASP A 178 -9.32 -3.07 -2.04
N ASP A 179 -10.59 -2.80 -1.71
CA ASP A 179 -11.13 -1.44 -1.53
C ASP A 179 -10.32 -0.63 -0.52
N MET A 180 -9.81 -1.28 0.52
CA MET A 180 -9.21 -0.57 1.63
C MET A 180 -7.85 0.06 1.33
N PHE A 181 -7.09 -0.46 0.37
CA PHE A 181 -5.93 0.30 -0.11
C PHE A 181 -6.37 1.48 -0.99
N MET A 182 -7.28 1.25 -1.92
CA MET A 182 -7.71 2.27 -2.89
C MET A 182 -8.34 3.49 -2.21
N ILE A 183 -9.17 3.25 -1.19
CA ILE A 183 -9.79 4.31 -0.40
C ILE A 183 -8.76 4.97 0.52
N SER A 184 -8.00 4.17 1.28
CA SER A 184 -7.07 4.71 2.28
C SER A 184 -5.95 5.52 1.65
N ALA A 185 -5.41 5.09 0.50
CA ALA A 185 -4.31 5.77 -0.17
C ALA A 185 -4.72 7.19 -0.60
N ILE A 186 -5.81 7.34 -1.35
CA ILE A 186 -6.22 8.66 -1.84
C ILE A 186 -6.70 9.58 -0.71
N GLN A 187 -7.42 9.06 0.29
CA GLN A 187 -7.88 9.86 1.41
C GLN A 187 -6.72 10.31 2.31
N SER A 188 -5.72 9.45 2.51
CA SER A 188 -4.49 9.83 3.19
C SER A 188 -3.70 10.91 2.43
N GLN A 189 -3.64 10.83 1.11
CA GLN A 189 -2.99 11.86 0.29
C GLN A 189 -3.77 13.18 0.31
N ALA A 190 -5.09 13.15 0.25
CA ALA A 190 -5.93 14.34 0.39
C ALA A 190 -5.73 15.01 1.77
N TYR A 191 -5.69 14.22 2.85
CA TYR A 191 -5.33 14.73 4.18
C TYR A 191 -3.89 15.30 4.21
N PHE A 192 -2.94 14.62 3.58
CA PHE A 192 -1.55 15.08 3.56
C PHE A 192 -1.40 16.48 2.96
N VAL A 193 -2.09 16.78 1.86
CA VAL A 193 -1.98 18.08 1.17
C VAL A 193 -2.87 19.17 1.77
N THR A 194 -4.04 18.81 2.34
CA THR A 194 -5.01 19.81 2.86
C THR A 194 -4.95 20.02 4.35
N LYS A 195 -4.49 19.02 5.12
CA LYS A 195 -4.61 18.91 6.57
C LYS A 195 -6.06 18.91 7.09
N ASP A 196 -7.04 18.77 6.20
CA ASP A 196 -8.45 18.65 6.58
C ASP A 196 -8.75 17.22 7.06
N ARG A 197 -9.06 17.10 8.34
CA ARG A 197 -9.29 15.82 9.02
C ARG A 197 -10.44 15.01 8.43
N LYS A 198 -11.39 15.64 7.74
CA LYS A 198 -12.51 14.91 7.13
C LYS A 198 -12.07 13.75 6.26
N TYR A 199 -10.92 13.91 5.54
CA TYR A 199 -10.42 12.85 4.64
C TYR A 199 -9.91 11.64 5.40
N ILE A 200 -9.08 11.85 6.40
CA ILE A 200 -8.48 10.76 7.15
C ILE A 200 -9.47 10.11 8.13
N ASP A 201 -10.36 10.92 8.72
CA ASP A 201 -11.34 10.44 9.71
C ASP A 201 -12.40 9.55 9.05
N ARG A 202 -12.90 9.91 7.84
CA ARG A 202 -13.86 9.09 7.10
C ARG A 202 -13.23 7.77 6.60
N ALA A 203 -11.98 7.79 6.14
CA ALA A 203 -11.26 6.59 5.77
C ALA A 203 -11.03 5.65 6.96
N ALA A 204 -10.73 6.20 8.14
CA ALA A 204 -10.58 5.41 9.36
C ALA A 204 -11.90 4.78 9.82
N ALA A 205 -13.01 5.50 9.74
CA ALA A 205 -14.33 4.98 10.07
C ALA A 205 -14.73 3.85 9.10
N GLU A 206 -14.45 4.01 7.81
CA GLU A 206 -14.72 2.99 6.81
C GLU A 206 -13.82 1.75 7.01
N MET A 207 -12.53 1.93 7.27
CA MET A 207 -11.62 0.82 7.58
C MET A 207 -12.18 -0.05 8.70
N VAL A 208 -12.68 0.52 9.79
CA VAL A 208 -13.26 -0.25 10.90
C VAL A 208 -14.43 -1.13 10.43
N LYS A 209 -15.27 -0.64 9.52
CA LYS A 209 -16.38 -1.44 8.95
C LYS A 209 -15.87 -2.67 8.19
N TYR A 210 -14.77 -2.51 7.42
CA TYR A 210 -14.14 -3.65 6.74
C TYR A 210 -13.51 -4.63 7.73
N LEU A 211 -12.84 -4.13 8.79
CA LEU A 211 -12.30 -4.98 9.84
C LEU A 211 -13.38 -5.84 10.50
N ASP A 212 -14.53 -5.25 10.79
CA ASP A 212 -15.64 -5.93 11.44
C ASP A 212 -16.32 -6.97 10.52
N LYS A 213 -16.35 -6.71 9.21
CA LYS A 213 -17.01 -7.61 8.24
C LYS A 213 -16.14 -8.77 7.78
N ILE A 214 -14.91 -8.51 7.40
CA ILE A 214 -14.10 -9.50 6.66
C ILE A 214 -12.83 -9.99 7.36
N GLN A 215 -12.39 -9.36 8.49
CA GLN A 215 -11.30 -9.92 9.29
C GLN A 215 -11.78 -11.16 10.05
N ARG A 216 -10.94 -12.20 10.10
CA ARG A 216 -11.26 -13.47 10.77
C ARG A 216 -10.47 -13.65 12.05
N PRO A 217 -10.87 -14.61 12.93
CA PRO A 217 -10.18 -14.84 14.20
C PRO A 217 -8.67 -15.11 14.07
N ASN A 218 -8.25 -15.71 12.96
CA ASN A 218 -6.84 -15.92 12.63
C ASN A 218 -6.11 -14.64 12.18
N GLY A 219 -6.76 -13.48 12.19
CA GLY A 219 -6.17 -12.19 11.82
C GLY A 219 -6.13 -11.89 10.32
N LEU A 220 -6.31 -12.89 9.46
CA LEU A 220 -6.38 -12.72 8.01
C LEU A 220 -7.77 -12.27 7.57
N PHE A 221 -7.89 -11.90 6.30
CA PHE A 221 -9.10 -11.34 5.71
C PHE A 221 -9.62 -12.23 4.58
N TYR A 222 -10.92 -12.47 4.57
CA TYR A 222 -11.59 -13.05 3.42
C TYR A 222 -11.53 -12.10 2.23
N HIS A 223 -11.55 -12.63 1.00
CA HIS A 223 -11.58 -11.79 -0.21
C HIS A 223 -12.82 -10.88 -0.24
N ALA A 224 -13.96 -11.42 0.18
CA ALA A 224 -15.19 -10.69 0.46
C ALA A 224 -16.00 -11.46 1.53
N GLU A 225 -17.10 -10.89 2.02
CA GLU A 225 -17.93 -11.51 3.06
C GLU A 225 -18.44 -12.90 2.63
N ASP A 226 -18.76 -13.05 1.36
CA ASP A 226 -19.27 -14.28 0.74
C ASP A 226 -18.19 -15.18 0.08
N VAL A 227 -16.90 -14.81 0.21
CA VAL A 227 -15.78 -15.53 -0.43
C VAL A 227 -14.70 -15.87 0.60
N PRO A 228 -14.77 -17.06 1.25
CA PRO A 228 -13.98 -17.40 2.42
C PRO A 228 -12.56 -17.88 2.10
N PHE A 229 -11.85 -17.17 1.22
CA PHE A 229 -10.46 -17.48 0.88
C PHE A 229 -9.53 -16.34 1.28
N PHE A 230 -8.38 -16.69 1.86
CA PHE A 230 -7.34 -15.75 2.28
C PHE A 230 -6.35 -15.50 1.13
N TRP A 231 -6.84 -14.91 0.05
CA TRP A 231 -6.05 -14.60 -1.13
C TRP A 231 -4.86 -13.69 -0.82
N GLY A 232 -3.66 -14.07 -1.31
CA GLY A 232 -2.38 -13.43 -0.97
C GLY A 232 -2.36 -11.94 -1.28
N ARG A 233 -2.58 -11.54 -2.54
CA ARG A 233 -2.61 -10.12 -2.91
C ARG A 233 -3.76 -9.36 -2.27
N GLY A 234 -4.94 -9.98 -2.08
CA GLY A 234 -6.04 -9.35 -1.36
C GLY A 234 -5.64 -8.98 0.07
N ASN A 235 -5.07 -9.94 0.81
CA ASN A 235 -4.51 -9.65 2.13
C ASN A 235 -3.38 -8.62 2.08
N GLY A 236 -2.60 -8.59 1.00
CA GLY A 236 -1.60 -7.54 0.75
C GLY A 236 -2.22 -6.15 0.65
N TRP A 237 -3.33 -6.00 -0.08
CA TRP A 237 -4.05 -4.72 -0.19
C TRP A 237 -4.54 -4.23 1.17
N MET A 238 -5.09 -5.13 2.00
CA MET A 238 -5.52 -4.77 3.35
C MET A 238 -4.34 -4.37 4.25
N ALA A 239 -3.25 -5.12 4.21
CA ALA A 239 -2.04 -4.79 4.96
C ALA A 239 -1.48 -3.41 4.57
N ALA A 240 -1.38 -3.15 3.27
CA ALA A 240 -0.93 -1.86 2.75
C ALA A 240 -1.90 -0.72 3.06
N GLY A 241 -3.21 -0.96 2.95
CA GLY A 241 -4.24 0.03 3.27
C GLY A 241 -4.23 0.46 4.73
N MET A 242 -4.17 -0.51 5.66
CA MET A 242 -4.00 -0.21 7.09
C MET A 242 -2.70 0.56 7.35
N THR A 243 -1.62 0.23 6.65
CA THR A 243 -0.31 0.86 6.81
C THR A 243 -0.30 2.32 6.33
N GLU A 244 -0.87 2.60 5.15
CA GLU A 244 -1.00 3.97 4.63
C GLU A 244 -1.86 4.82 5.56
N LEU A 245 -2.99 4.27 6.01
CA LEU A 245 -3.91 4.96 6.90
C LEU A 245 -3.26 5.27 8.25
N LEU A 246 -2.73 4.25 8.95
CA LEU A 246 -2.07 4.42 10.27
C LEU A 246 -0.87 5.37 10.20
N GLY A 247 -0.16 5.39 9.07
CA GLY A 247 0.98 6.28 8.86
C GLY A 247 0.62 7.78 8.87
N MET A 248 -0.63 8.11 8.56
CA MET A 248 -1.14 9.48 8.46
C MET A 248 -2.18 9.80 9.53
N LEU A 249 -2.82 8.78 10.12
CA LEU A 249 -3.91 8.94 11.08
C LEU A 249 -3.42 9.61 12.36
N PRO A 250 -4.03 10.75 12.79
CA PRO A 250 -3.66 11.40 14.05
C PRO A 250 -3.80 10.46 15.26
N GLU A 251 -2.94 10.68 16.27
CA GLU A 251 -2.93 9.86 17.49
C GLU A 251 -4.25 9.93 18.29
N ASP A 252 -4.97 11.04 18.18
CA ASP A 252 -6.25 11.28 18.85
C ASP A 252 -7.48 10.76 18.07
N ASN A 253 -7.28 10.10 16.92
CA ASN A 253 -8.41 9.54 16.17
C ASN A 253 -8.99 8.34 16.93
N PRO A 254 -10.33 8.32 17.16
CA PRO A 254 -10.98 7.27 17.98
C PRO A 254 -10.87 5.86 17.38
N ASN A 255 -10.63 5.73 16.08
CA ASN A 255 -10.52 4.44 15.40
C ASN A 255 -9.07 3.90 15.36
N ARG A 256 -8.07 4.73 15.75
CA ARG A 256 -6.66 4.40 15.58
C ARG A 256 -6.27 3.10 16.28
N GLU A 257 -6.63 2.95 17.56
CA GLU A 257 -6.24 1.76 18.33
C GLU A 257 -6.90 0.49 17.74
N ARG A 258 -8.18 0.55 17.37
CA ARG A 258 -8.87 -0.59 16.74
C ARG A 258 -8.21 -1.04 15.44
N ILE A 259 -7.74 -0.08 14.61
CA ILE A 259 -7.02 -0.37 13.36
C ILE A 259 -5.64 -0.96 13.66
N LEU A 260 -4.92 -0.40 14.63
CA LEU A 260 -3.60 -0.85 15.01
C LEU A 260 -3.60 -2.27 15.60
N GLU A 261 -4.59 -2.60 16.44
CA GLU A 261 -4.78 -3.95 16.96
C GLU A 261 -5.06 -4.96 15.83
N SER A 262 -5.92 -4.60 14.88
CA SER A 262 -6.22 -5.45 13.74
C SER A 262 -5.01 -5.66 12.83
N TYR A 263 -4.24 -4.60 12.60
CA TYR A 263 -2.97 -4.66 11.90
C TYR A 263 -1.99 -5.62 12.60
N ARG A 264 -1.77 -5.47 13.91
CA ARG A 264 -0.89 -6.35 14.69
C ARG A 264 -1.32 -7.81 14.65
N ARG A 265 -2.62 -8.06 14.75
CA ARG A 265 -3.19 -9.42 14.63
C ARG A 265 -2.89 -10.03 13.26
N MET A 266 -3.05 -9.25 12.19
CA MET A 266 -2.71 -9.69 10.85
C MET A 266 -1.20 -9.97 10.70
N MET A 267 -0.33 -9.08 11.20
CA MET A 267 1.12 -9.28 11.12
C MET A 267 1.59 -10.52 11.87
N ASN A 268 0.98 -10.84 13.03
CA ASN A 268 1.27 -12.08 13.75
C ASN A 268 0.94 -13.32 12.89
N SER A 269 -0.20 -13.33 12.23
CA SER A 269 -0.57 -14.43 11.32
C SER A 269 0.36 -14.54 10.13
N LEU A 270 0.71 -13.42 9.52
CA LEU A 270 1.65 -13.40 8.41
C LEU A 270 3.03 -13.94 8.83
N ARG A 271 3.52 -13.63 10.04
CA ARG A 271 4.74 -14.23 10.57
C ARG A 271 4.64 -15.76 10.62
N ASP A 272 3.52 -16.28 11.11
CA ASP A 272 3.33 -17.72 11.28
C ASP A 272 3.12 -18.45 9.94
N TYR A 273 2.59 -17.76 8.93
CA TYR A 273 2.36 -18.30 7.59
C TYR A 273 3.51 -18.04 6.59
N GLN A 274 4.59 -17.37 6.98
CA GLN A 274 5.76 -17.22 6.10
C GLN A 274 6.31 -18.59 5.71
N LYS A 275 6.59 -18.80 4.42
CA LYS A 275 7.13 -20.03 3.87
C LYS A 275 8.65 -20.11 4.08
N GLU A 276 9.22 -21.29 3.81
CA GLU A 276 10.67 -21.50 3.92
C GLU A 276 11.47 -20.64 2.94
N ASP A 277 10.92 -20.34 1.75
CA ASP A 277 11.50 -19.43 0.78
C ASP A 277 11.52 -17.95 1.22
N GLY A 278 10.83 -17.63 2.32
CA GLY A 278 10.76 -16.29 2.91
C GLY A 278 9.54 -15.48 2.45
N LEU A 279 8.74 -15.97 1.52
CA LEU A 279 7.57 -15.29 0.97
C LEU A 279 6.26 -15.95 1.43
N TRP A 280 5.15 -15.60 0.80
CA TRP A 280 3.82 -16.13 1.15
C TRP A 280 3.13 -16.73 -0.06
N GLY A 281 2.20 -17.64 0.22
CA GLY A 281 1.45 -18.36 -0.80
C GLY A 281 0.30 -17.55 -1.41
N GLN A 282 -0.18 -18.03 -2.55
CA GLN A 282 -1.38 -17.52 -3.23
C GLN A 282 -2.63 -17.53 -2.33
N LEU A 283 -2.75 -18.54 -1.46
CA LEU A 283 -3.63 -18.55 -0.30
C LEU A 283 -2.77 -18.52 0.95
N VAL A 284 -2.87 -17.45 1.72
CA VAL A 284 -1.93 -17.16 2.84
C VAL A 284 -1.92 -18.26 3.90
N ASP A 285 -3.08 -18.82 4.19
CA ASP A 285 -3.28 -19.85 5.22
C ASP A 285 -2.84 -21.26 4.79
N ASP A 286 -2.33 -21.41 3.56
CA ASP A 286 -1.83 -22.67 3.02
C ASP A 286 -0.44 -22.50 2.41
N LYS A 287 0.60 -22.87 3.17
CA LYS A 287 2.01 -22.78 2.76
C LYS A 287 2.37 -23.69 1.57
N THR A 288 1.52 -24.62 1.19
CA THR A 288 1.74 -25.51 0.04
C THR A 288 1.38 -24.85 -1.29
N THR A 289 0.66 -23.73 -1.25
CA THR A 289 0.32 -22.99 -2.47
C THR A 289 1.55 -22.30 -3.07
N TRP A 290 1.50 -22.02 -4.36
CA TRP A 290 2.60 -21.38 -5.06
C TRP A 290 2.87 -19.97 -4.47
N THR A 291 4.13 -19.52 -4.56
CA THR A 291 4.58 -18.24 -3.98
C THR A 291 4.07 -17.07 -4.79
N GLU A 292 3.29 -16.20 -4.15
CA GLU A 292 2.70 -15.01 -4.77
C GLU A 292 3.52 -13.77 -4.38
N THR A 293 4.21 -13.16 -5.34
CA THR A 293 5.20 -12.11 -5.08
C THR A 293 4.59 -10.75 -4.79
N SER A 294 3.46 -10.40 -5.40
CA SER A 294 2.86 -9.07 -5.20
C SER A 294 2.30 -8.89 -3.79
N GLY A 295 1.55 -9.86 -3.28
CA GLY A 295 1.08 -9.83 -1.88
C GLY A 295 2.22 -9.92 -0.89
N SER A 296 3.23 -10.75 -1.19
CA SER A 296 4.45 -10.85 -0.38
C SER A 296 5.16 -9.50 -0.24
N ALA A 297 5.30 -8.74 -1.33
CA ALA A 297 5.88 -7.40 -1.28
C ALA A 297 5.03 -6.43 -0.44
N MET A 298 3.70 -6.49 -0.54
CA MET A 298 2.81 -5.67 0.30
C MET A 298 2.96 -6.02 1.80
N PHE A 299 3.15 -7.28 2.14
CA PHE A 299 3.41 -7.70 3.52
C PHE A 299 4.75 -7.18 4.03
N VAL A 300 5.80 -7.27 3.21
CA VAL A 300 7.12 -6.69 3.54
C VAL A 300 7.00 -5.19 3.76
N TYR A 301 6.33 -4.46 2.86
CA TYR A 301 6.07 -3.03 3.01
C TYR A 301 5.42 -2.72 4.37
N ALA A 302 4.32 -3.44 4.69
CA ALA A 302 3.59 -3.23 5.93
C ALA A 302 4.47 -3.49 7.15
N MET A 303 5.23 -4.59 7.16
CA MET A 303 6.09 -4.95 8.29
C MET A 303 7.28 -4.00 8.46
N VAL A 304 7.92 -3.52 7.36
CA VAL A 304 8.98 -2.50 7.45
C VAL A 304 8.47 -1.24 8.13
N LYS A 305 7.30 -0.74 7.68
CA LYS A 305 6.67 0.44 8.29
C LYS A 305 6.33 0.19 9.76
N GLY A 306 5.79 -0.99 10.07
CA GLY A 306 5.45 -1.37 11.44
C GLY A 306 6.64 -1.40 12.39
N VAL A 307 7.77 -1.95 11.96
CA VAL A 307 9.02 -1.92 12.74
C VAL A 307 9.52 -0.50 12.93
N LYS A 308 9.59 0.28 11.85
CA LYS A 308 10.08 1.67 11.91
C LYS A 308 9.22 2.61 12.74
N LYS A 309 7.91 2.37 12.81
CA LYS A 309 6.95 3.15 13.60
C LYS A 309 6.77 2.62 15.02
N GLY A 310 7.45 1.53 15.40
CA GLY A 310 7.30 0.90 16.71
C GLY A 310 5.94 0.22 16.92
N TRP A 311 5.21 -0.07 15.84
CA TRP A 311 3.96 -0.83 15.90
C TRP A 311 4.20 -2.32 16.07
N LEU A 312 5.35 -2.81 15.59
CA LEU A 312 5.80 -4.20 15.67
C LEU A 312 7.13 -4.30 16.42
N ASP A 313 7.30 -5.41 17.16
CA ASP A 313 8.56 -5.73 17.82
C ASP A 313 9.67 -5.98 16.78
N GLU A 314 10.72 -5.19 16.88
CA GLU A 314 11.82 -5.21 15.94
C GLU A 314 12.58 -6.53 15.93
N ALA A 315 12.88 -7.07 17.11
CA ALA A 315 13.66 -8.30 17.23
C ALA A 315 12.96 -9.49 16.55
N THR A 316 11.63 -9.48 16.58
CA THR A 316 10.78 -10.49 15.94
C THR A 316 10.67 -10.30 14.44
N TYR A 317 10.41 -9.06 13.99
CA TYR A 317 10.01 -8.82 12.61
C TYR A 317 11.15 -8.42 11.67
N ALA A 318 12.21 -7.76 12.15
CA ALA A 318 13.27 -7.29 11.26
C ALA A 318 14.04 -8.43 10.55
N PRO A 319 14.39 -9.56 11.21
CA PRO A 319 15.01 -10.71 10.52
C PRO A 319 14.08 -11.35 9.48
N LEU A 320 12.78 -11.47 9.80
CA LEU A 320 11.75 -12.02 8.92
C LEU A 320 11.59 -11.15 7.65
N VAL A 321 11.50 -9.85 7.84
CA VAL A 321 11.42 -8.84 6.77
C VAL A 321 12.67 -8.88 5.89
N ARG A 322 13.87 -8.95 6.50
CA ARG A 322 15.13 -9.05 5.77
C ARG A 322 15.18 -10.30 4.87
N LYS A 323 14.77 -11.45 5.42
CA LYS A 323 14.66 -12.70 4.66
C LYS A 323 13.72 -12.54 3.47
N ALA A 324 12.53 -12.00 3.71
CA ALA A 324 11.52 -11.80 2.68
C ALA A 324 11.98 -10.82 1.60
N TRP A 325 12.63 -9.71 1.97
CA TRP A 325 13.13 -8.73 1.00
C TRP A 325 14.20 -9.33 0.09
N ILE A 326 15.16 -10.09 0.64
CA ILE A 326 16.20 -10.74 -0.17
C ILE A 326 15.58 -11.76 -1.13
N ALA A 327 14.57 -12.50 -0.67
CA ALA A 327 13.82 -13.43 -1.52
C ALA A 327 13.08 -12.70 -2.65
N LEU A 328 12.38 -11.60 -2.34
CA LEU A 328 11.70 -10.76 -3.33
C LEU A 328 12.63 -10.22 -4.41
N VAL A 329 13.83 -9.76 -4.02
CA VAL A 329 14.82 -9.26 -4.99
C VAL A 329 15.27 -10.38 -5.94
N GLY A 330 15.28 -11.63 -5.50
CA GLY A 330 15.51 -12.79 -6.37
C GLY A 330 14.48 -13.01 -7.47
N HIS A 331 13.30 -12.36 -7.38
CA HIS A 331 12.25 -12.35 -8.37
C HIS A 331 12.28 -11.14 -9.31
N ILE A 332 13.31 -10.30 -9.21
CA ILE A 332 13.48 -9.12 -10.08
C ILE A 332 14.57 -9.43 -11.10
N ASP A 333 14.25 -9.33 -12.37
CA ASP A 333 15.21 -9.53 -13.45
C ASP A 333 16.10 -8.31 -13.68
N GLU A 334 17.05 -8.44 -14.61
CA GLU A 334 18.00 -7.38 -14.97
C GLU A 334 17.36 -6.14 -15.59
N ASN A 335 16.14 -6.26 -16.11
CA ASN A 335 15.37 -5.15 -16.66
C ASN A 335 14.50 -4.45 -15.60
N GLY A 336 14.35 -5.04 -14.41
CA GLY A 336 13.48 -4.56 -13.35
C GLY A 336 12.04 -5.09 -13.44
N ASP A 337 11.79 -6.13 -14.24
CA ASP A 337 10.52 -6.85 -14.24
C ASP A 337 10.48 -7.86 -13.08
N ILE A 338 9.34 -7.92 -12.40
CA ILE A 338 9.13 -8.85 -11.28
C ILE A 338 8.34 -10.05 -11.79
N ASP A 339 8.73 -11.26 -11.42
CA ASP A 339 8.00 -12.48 -11.71
C ASP A 339 7.13 -12.98 -10.54
N GLY A 340 6.38 -14.09 -10.75
CA GLY A 340 5.54 -14.68 -9.71
C GLY A 340 4.31 -13.85 -9.33
N ILE A 341 3.92 -12.87 -10.13
CA ILE A 341 2.82 -11.96 -9.88
C ILE A 341 1.51 -12.58 -10.35
N CYS A 342 0.56 -12.78 -9.45
CA CYS A 342 -0.79 -13.23 -9.79
C CYS A 342 -1.47 -12.22 -10.75
N GLU A 343 -2.07 -12.72 -11.81
CA GLU A 343 -2.93 -11.93 -12.69
C GLU A 343 -4.11 -11.30 -11.94
N GLY A 344 -4.81 -10.32 -12.55
CA GLY A 344 -6.02 -9.73 -11.97
C GLY A 344 -7.04 -10.78 -11.59
N THR A 345 -7.56 -10.73 -10.37
CA THR A 345 -8.33 -11.81 -9.76
C THR A 345 -9.64 -11.27 -9.21
N ASN A 346 -10.73 -11.69 -9.82
CA ASN A 346 -12.09 -11.42 -9.33
C ASN A 346 -12.42 -12.30 -8.12
N LYS A 347 -13.43 -11.92 -7.33
CA LYS A 347 -13.94 -12.77 -6.27
C LYS A 347 -14.71 -13.97 -6.84
N THR A 348 -14.42 -15.13 -6.34
CA THR A 348 -15.09 -16.38 -6.73
C THR A 348 -15.08 -17.33 -5.53
N ASN A 349 -16.22 -17.94 -5.22
CA ASN A 349 -16.29 -18.94 -4.14
C ASN A 349 -15.86 -20.32 -4.64
N ASP A 350 -14.65 -20.38 -5.19
CA ASP A 350 -14.01 -21.60 -5.66
C ASP A 350 -12.49 -21.54 -5.36
N ARG A 351 -12.01 -22.45 -4.51
CA ARG A 351 -10.60 -22.52 -4.15
C ARG A 351 -9.70 -22.79 -5.35
N GLN A 352 -10.15 -23.66 -6.27
CA GLN A 352 -9.34 -24.03 -7.44
C GLN A 352 -9.14 -22.85 -8.40
N PHE A 353 -10.10 -21.95 -8.47
CA PHE A 353 -9.96 -20.69 -9.22
C PHE A 353 -8.72 -19.89 -8.77
N TYR A 354 -8.48 -19.76 -7.45
CA TYR A 354 -7.29 -19.06 -6.94
C TYR A 354 -6.00 -19.81 -7.26
N LEU A 355 -5.99 -21.12 -7.12
CA LEU A 355 -4.80 -21.94 -7.37
C LEU A 355 -4.39 -21.98 -8.85
N ASN A 356 -5.36 -21.87 -9.75
CA ASN A 356 -5.17 -21.88 -11.20
C ASN A 356 -4.86 -20.51 -11.80
N ARG A 357 -4.77 -19.44 -10.98
CA ARG A 357 -4.40 -18.10 -11.50
C ARG A 357 -3.01 -18.16 -12.14
N LYS A 358 -2.87 -17.46 -13.27
CA LYS A 358 -1.59 -17.34 -13.97
C LYS A 358 -0.69 -16.32 -13.30
N THR A 359 0.59 -16.47 -13.48
CA THR A 359 1.56 -15.44 -13.15
C THR A 359 1.92 -14.63 -14.40
N LEU A 360 2.08 -13.32 -14.21
CA LEU A 360 2.37 -12.37 -15.27
C LEU A 360 3.65 -11.59 -14.93
N PRO A 361 4.82 -11.99 -15.47
CA PRO A 361 6.06 -11.24 -15.26
C PRO A 361 5.93 -9.79 -15.73
N GLY A 362 6.52 -8.86 -14.98
CA GLY A 362 6.50 -7.43 -15.29
C GLY A 362 5.14 -6.73 -15.07
N ASN A 363 4.14 -7.42 -14.53
CA ASN A 363 2.84 -6.82 -14.26
C ASN A 363 2.96 -5.74 -13.16
N MET A 364 2.24 -4.64 -13.32
CA MET A 364 2.31 -3.49 -12.39
C MET A 364 1.83 -3.81 -10.96
N HIS A 365 1.08 -4.89 -10.75
CA HIS A 365 0.75 -5.38 -9.40
C HIS A 365 1.99 -5.77 -8.58
N GLY A 366 3.10 -6.15 -9.22
CA GLY A 366 4.37 -6.43 -8.54
C GLY A 366 5.27 -5.20 -8.46
N GLN A 367 5.31 -4.38 -9.52
CA GLN A 367 6.09 -3.14 -9.57
C GLN A 367 5.74 -2.20 -8.42
N ALA A 368 4.44 -1.98 -8.20
CA ALA A 368 3.93 -1.08 -7.17
C ALA A 368 4.45 -1.43 -5.76
N PRO A 369 4.18 -2.64 -5.21
CA PRO A 369 4.56 -2.93 -3.83
C PRO A 369 6.06 -3.09 -3.62
N VAL A 370 6.85 -3.45 -4.65
CA VAL A 370 8.31 -3.42 -4.55
C VAL A 370 8.81 -2.00 -4.33
N LEU A 371 8.28 -1.01 -5.08
CA LEU A 371 8.60 0.41 -4.85
C LEU A 371 8.14 0.88 -3.46
N TRP A 372 7.03 0.37 -2.93
CA TRP A 372 6.59 0.70 -1.57
C TRP A 372 7.54 0.13 -0.51
N CYS A 373 8.05 -1.09 -0.70
CA CYS A 373 9.10 -1.65 0.17
C CYS A 373 10.34 -0.77 0.18
N VAL A 374 10.83 -0.41 -1.01
CA VAL A 374 11.97 0.50 -1.17
C VAL A 374 11.75 1.81 -0.41
N ASN A 375 10.61 2.44 -0.62
CA ASN A 375 10.25 3.68 0.06
C ASN A 375 10.25 3.50 1.58
N ALA A 376 9.64 2.42 2.08
CA ALA A 376 9.59 2.13 3.51
C ALA A 376 10.98 1.91 4.12
N PHE A 377 11.88 1.24 3.41
CA PHE A 377 13.28 1.09 3.85
C PHE A 377 14.04 2.41 3.86
N LEU A 378 13.83 3.29 2.88
CA LEU A 378 14.56 4.55 2.72
C LEU A 378 14.01 5.71 3.54
N GLU A 379 12.72 5.71 3.89
CA GLU A 379 12.14 6.71 4.80
C GLU A 379 12.89 6.73 6.14
N LYS A 380 13.08 7.93 6.69
CA LYS A 380 13.76 8.16 7.97
C LYS A 380 12.81 8.07 9.14
#